data_8ef2bf05bde08977e8f2318c43ee41b2
#
_entry.id   8ef2bf05bde08977e8f2318c43ee41b2
#
_cell.length_a   1.000
_cell.length_b   1.000
_cell.length_c   1.000
_cell.angle_alpha   90.00
_cell.angle_beta   90.00
_cell.angle_gamma   90.00
#
_symmetry.space_group_name_H-M   'P 1'
#
loop_
_entity.id
_entity.type
_entity.pdbx_description
1 polymer ?
#
loop_
_entity_poly.entity_id
_entity_poly.type
_entity_poly.pdbx_seq_one_letter_code
_entity_poly.pdbx_strand_id
1 'polypeptide(L)'
;MTETTGTTTATTAVTSTPFHAGREGYASFRIPAVVTTRTPTAPVTTPVATPVTTPAPTLLAFCEGRVDSAADHGHIDIVLKRSTDGGRTWGPLQAVARNGNDLAGNPAPVVLDTGRILLVHVRAAAGATEDAILRGRVKPADGRRVWVQHSDDAGVTWSAPKEITGQVKKAGWRWYATTPGHAVQLGTGRVVVPGNHTLPPTGTDTGTEAKYNSGHCLLSDDRGETWSLGYVDENTDGYVNANETTAAELPDGRVYFNTRNDTGRSRPPRPQSPGNRADAHSADGGRTLVKPFRPQAGLVTPVVQGSLLQLRDPDLLLYSGPADPAARALMTVRVSADGGTTWRPAYTVDGLPAAYSDLVRVDGATVGLLYETGDFGPYETITFRRIPVTALT
;
A
#
# COMPACT_ATOMS: atom_id res chain seq x y z
N MET A 1 -29.30 34.87 -32.80
CA MET A 1 -28.18 34.00 -32.45
C MET A 1 -28.04 34.13 -30.92
N THR A 2 -28.54 33.17 -30.21
CA THR A 2 -28.47 33.12 -28.73
C THR A 2 -27.34 32.16 -28.39
N GLU A 3 -26.24 32.73 -27.86
CA GLU A 3 -25.14 31.94 -27.32
C GLU A 3 -25.59 31.29 -25.98
N THR A 4 -25.63 29.97 -25.99
CA THR A 4 -25.84 29.18 -24.76
C THR A 4 -24.48 28.97 -24.10
N THR A 5 -24.15 29.78 -23.11
CA THR A 5 -22.97 29.56 -22.24
C THR A 5 -23.24 28.35 -21.38
N GLY A 6 -22.67 27.21 -21.76
CA GLY A 6 -22.63 26.01 -20.94
C GLY A 6 -21.72 26.22 -19.75
N THR A 7 -22.27 26.44 -18.58
CA THR A 7 -21.53 26.47 -17.31
C THR A 7 -21.10 25.04 -16.96
N THR A 8 -19.86 24.69 -17.27
CA THR A 8 -19.23 23.47 -16.77
C THR A 8 -19.00 23.65 -15.27
N THR A 9 -19.89 23.12 -14.45
CA THR A 9 -19.67 23.03 -13.01
C THR A 9 -18.48 22.10 -12.77
N ALA A 10 -17.33 22.70 -12.49
CA ALA A 10 -16.18 21.95 -11.98
C ALA A 10 -16.61 21.25 -10.67
N THR A 11 -16.72 19.93 -10.71
CA THR A 11 -17.04 19.13 -9.53
C THR A 11 -15.88 19.30 -8.56
N THR A 12 -16.10 20.11 -7.52
CA THR A 12 -15.09 20.39 -6.49
C THR A 12 -14.66 19.07 -5.87
N ALA A 13 -13.38 18.77 -5.90
CA ALA A 13 -12.84 17.55 -5.32
C ALA A 13 -13.14 17.53 -3.81
N VAL A 14 -13.92 16.54 -3.39
CA VAL A 14 -14.32 16.39 -1.99
C VAL A 14 -13.15 15.80 -1.20
N THR A 15 -12.77 16.48 -0.12
CA THR A 15 -11.69 16.06 0.79
C THR A 15 -12.28 15.80 2.17
N SER A 16 -11.80 14.75 2.84
CA SER A 16 -12.10 14.44 4.24
C SER A 16 -10.85 13.94 4.94
N THR A 17 -10.78 14.05 6.27
CA THR A 17 -9.59 13.71 7.03
C THR A 17 -9.94 12.67 8.11
N PRO A 18 -9.77 11.36 7.81
CA PRO A 18 -10.06 10.30 8.77
C PRO A 18 -9.15 10.33 10.01
N PHE A 19 -7.87 10.70 9.87
CA PHE A 19 -6.95 10.60 11.00
C PHE A 19 -6.17 11.90 11.20
N HIS A 20 -6.07 12.35 12.47
CA HIS A 20 -5.31 13.52 12.89
C HIS A 20 -4.31 13.12 13.99
N ALA A 21 -3.04 13.46 13.83
CA ALA A 21 -2.03 13.27 14.86
C ALA A 21 -2.45 13.91 16.19
N GLY A 22 -2.13 13.27 17.30
CA GLY A 22 -2.49 13.71 18.64
C GLY A 22 -3.98 13.54 19.00
N ARG A 23 -4.74 12.75 18.23
CA ARG A 23 -6.16 12.48 18.51
C ARG A 23 -6.40 10.99 18.81
N GLU A 24 -7.54 10.71 19.42
CA GLU A 24 -8.08 9.35 19.65
C GLU A 24 -7.10 8.41 20.36
N GLY A 25 -6.18 8.95 21.19
CA GLY A 25 -5.23 8.18 21.99
C GLY A 25 -3.91 7.83 21.28
N TYR A 26 -3.66 8.40 20.10
CA TYR A 26 -2.44 8.16 19.33
C TYR A 26 -1.69 9.47 19.07
N ALA A 27 -0.37 9.46 19.32
CA ALA A 27 0.50 10.60 19.04
C ALA A 27 0.63 10.87 17.54
N SER A 28 0.61 9.82 16.71
CA SER A 28 0.74 9.93 15.25
C SER A 28 -0.03 8.82 14.53
N PHE A 29 -0.45 9.12 13.29
CA PHE A 29 -1.00 8.14 12.37
C PHE A 29 -0.13 8.08 11.13
N ARG A 30 0.31 6.88 10.74
CA ARG A 30 1.24 6.66 9.63
C ARG A 30 0.83 5.43 8.82
N ILE A 31 1.42 5.27 7.63
CA ILE A 31 1.34 4.05 6.82
C ILE A 31 -0.10 3.76 6.38
N PRO A 32 -0.70 4.63 5.54
CA PRO A 32 -2.07 4.47 5.08
C PRO A 32 -2.25 3.27 4.15
N ALA A 33 -3.40 2.60 4.28
CA ALA A 33 -3.90 1.62 3.32
C ALA A 33 -5.41 1.76 3.19
N VAL A 34 -5.96 1.60 1.98
CA VAL A 34 -7.40 1.74 1.75
C VAL A 34 -7.93 0.69 0.79
N VAL A 35 -9.08 0.10 1.14
CA VAL A 35 -9.79 -0.84 0.28
C VAL A 35 -11.28 -0.51 0.24
N THR A 36 -11.95 -0.97 -0.81
CA THR A 36 -13.40 -0.88 -0.97
C THR A 36 -14.01 -2.28 -0.88
N THR A 37 -14.97 -2.46 0.03
CA THR A 37 -15.74 -3.70 0.07
C THR A 37 -17.01 -3.53 -0.74
N ARG A 38 -17.44 -4.60 -1.42
CA ARG A 38 -18.81 -4.72 -1.92
C ARG A 38 -19.61 -5.42 -0.83
N THR A 39 -20.74 -4.85 -0.43
CA THR A 39 -21.70 -5.63 0.36
C THR A 39 -22.11 -6.82 -0.51
N PRO A 40 -22.00 -8.08 -0.03
CA PRO A 40 -22.46 -9.22 -0.79
C PRO A 40 -23.93 -8.99 -1.13
N THR A 41 -24.28 -8.95 -2.42
CA THR A 41 -25.66 -9.01 -2.84
C THR A 41 -26.16 -10.39 -2.47
N ALA A 42 -27.10 -10.48 -1.53
CA ALA A 42 -27.80 -11.75 -1.27
C ALA A 42 -28.30 -12.32 -2.61
N PRO A 43 -28.19 -13.64 -2.85
CA PRO A 43 -28.72 -14.22 -4.06
C PRO A 43 -30.20 -13.85 -4.19
N VAL A 44 -30.54 -13.14 -5.28
CA VAL A 44 -31.95 -12.77 -5.57
C VAL A 44 -32.69 -14.03 -5.91
N THR A 45 -33.39 -14.60 -4.93
CA THR A 45 -34.18 -15.81 -5.09
C THR A 45 -35.64 -15.56 -5.52
N THR A 46 -36.04 -14.29 -5.68
CA THR A 46 -37.39 -13.91 -6.15
C THR A 46 -37.35 -12.65 -7.02
N PRO A 47 -38.12 -12.58 -8.13
CA PRO A 47 -38.26 -11.35 -8.91
C PRO A 47 -39.15 -10.38 -8.15
N VAL A 48 -38.60 -9.45 -7.40
CA VAL A 48 -39.34 -8.34 -6.79
C VAL A 48 -39.14 -7.10 -7.64
N ALA A 49 -40.21 -6.53 -8.11
CA ALA A 49 -40.28 -5.34 -8.98
C ALA A 49 -40.01 -4.00 -8.23
N THR A 50 -39.11 -4.00 -7.28
CA THR A 50 -38.62 -2.76 -6.64
C THR A 50 -37.16 -2.57 -7.03
N PRO A 51 -36.71 -1.34 -7.37
CA PRO A 51 -35.29 -1.07 -7.63
C PRO A 51 -34.48 -1.44 -6.37
N VAL A 52 -33.76 -2.56 -6.44
CA VAL A 52 -32.79 -2.91 -5.39
C VAL A 52 -31.68 -1.85 -5.48
N THR A 53 -31.73 -0.84 -4.60
CA THR A 53 -30.61 0.07 -4.42
C THR A 53 -29.46 -0.77 -3.89
N THR A 54 -28.49 -1.07 -4.76
CA THR A 54 -27.25 -1.73 -4.35
C THR A 54 -26.63 -0.88 -3.22
N PRO A 55 -26.39 -1.42 -2.03
CA PRO A 55 -25.78 -0.64 -0.96
C PRO A 55 -24.48 -0.01 -1.46
N ALA A 56 -24.25 1.25 -1.11
CA ALA A 56 -23.01 1.91 -1.46
C ALA A 56 -21.82 1.12 -0.90
N PRO A 57 -20.72 0.97 -1.67
CA PRO A 57 -19.55 0.24 -1.20
C PRO A 57 -18.99 0.91 0.06
N THR A 58 -18.56 0.10 1.03
CA THR A 58 -17.91 0.59 2.23
C THR A 58 -16.43 0.74 1.99
N LEU A 59 -15.89 1.93 2.21
CA LEU A 59 -14.45 2.18 2.26
C LEU A 59 -13.91 1.84 3.65
N LEU A 60 -12.75 1.20 3.68
CA LEU A 60 -11.98 0.92 4.88
C LEU A 60 -10.62 1.58 4.78
N ALA A 61 -10.40 2.60 5.60
CA ALA A 61 -9.11 3.29 5.73
C ALA A 61 -8.36 2.73 6.93
N PHE A 62 -7.23 2.09 6.67
CA PHE A 62 -6.31 1.55 7.68
C PHE A 62 -5.09 2.46 7.82
N CYS A 63 -4.48 2.45 8.99
CA CYS A 63 -3.13 2.98 9.20
C CYS A 63 -2.52 2.42 10.50
N GLU A 64 -1.26 2.75 10.74
CA GLU A 64 -0.63 2.59 12.04
C GLU A 64 -1.07 3.73 12.96
N GLY A 65 -1.66 3.40 14.11
CA GLY A 65 -1.84 4.30 15.24
C GLY A 65 -0.65 4.14 16.19
N ARG A 66 0.21 5.14 16.28
CA ARG A 66 1.45 5.15 17.07
C ARG A 66 1.19 5.86 18.38
N VAL A 67 1.28 5.16 19.50
CA VAL A 67 0.83 5.65 20.80
C VAL A 67 1.75 6.73 21.36
N ASP A 68 3.06 6.46 21.40
CA ASP A 68 3.99 7.30 22.16
C ASP A 68 4.65 8.39 21.33
N SER A 69 4.88 8.16 20.03
CA SER A 69 5.61 9.07 19.14
C SER A 69 5.36 8.72 17.67
N ALA A 70 5.98 9.48 16.75
CA ALA A 70 5.95 9.16 15.32
C ALA A 70 7.00 8.10 14.89
N ALA A 71 7.74 7.49 15.82
CA ALA A 71 8.78 6.49 15.52
C ALA A 71 8.22 5.22 14.91
N ASP A 72 9.01 4.52 14.08
CA ASP A 72 8.65 3.27 13.40
C ASP A 72 8.80 2.01 14.28
N HIS A 73 8.88 2.21 15.60
CA HIS A 73 8.97 1.20 16.65
C HIS A 73 8.26 1.71 17.90
N GLY A 74 8.03 0.84 18.87
CA GLY A 74 7.28 1.18 20.09
C GLY A 74 5.89 0.54 20.08
N HIS A 75 4.97 1.11 20.85
CA HIS A 75 3.57 0.69 20.88
C HIS A 75 2.85 1.22 19.64
N ILE A 76 2.53 0.31 18.72
CA ILE A 76 1.86 0.61 17.45
C ILE A 76 0.72 -0.38 17.25
N ASP A 77 -0.48 0.13 17.01
CA ASP A 77 -1.66 -0.65 16.62
C ASP A 77 -1.98 -0.43 15.14
N ILE A 78 -2.59 -1.39 14.47
CA ILE A 78 -3.28 -1.14 13.21
C ILE A 78 -4.70 -0.71 13.55
N VAL A 79 -5.07 0.47 13.06
CA VAL A 79 -6.38 1.08 13.27
C VAL A 79 -7.14 1.21 11.96
N LEU A 80 -8.46 1.29 12.07
CA LEU A 80 -9.41 1.33 10.95
C LEU A 80 -10.46 2.41 11.20
N LYS A 81 -10.80 3.16 10.16
CA LYS A 81 -12.07 3.89 10.05
C LYS A 81 -12.83 3.48 8.81
N ARG A 82 -14.16 3.44 8.91
CA ARG A 82 -15.06 3.00 7.85
C ARG A 82 -15.88 4.16 7.34
N SER A 83 -16.15 4.18 6.02
CA SER A 83 -17.05 5.15 5.39
C SER A 83 -18.05 4.41 4.51
N THR A 84 -19.33 4.73 4.67
CA THR A 84 -20.44 4.20 3.85
C THR A 84 -20.99 5.21 2.84
N ASP A 85 -20.37 6.38 2.74
CA ASP A 85 -20.77 7.47 1.85
C ASP A 85 -19.69 7.83 0.82
N GLY A 86 -18.81 6.85 0.53
CA GLY A 86 -17.74 7.00 -0.44
C GLY A 86 -16.62 7.90 0.03
N GLY A 87 -16.32 7.94 1.33
CA GLY A 87 -15.19 8.69 1.90
C GLY A 87 -15.49 10.16 2.17
N ARG A 88 -16.76 10.55 2.25
CA ARG A 88 -17.15 11.93 2.64
C ARG A 88 -17.10 12.10 4.16
N THR A 89 -17.55 11.08 4.88
CA THR A 89 -17.47 11.01 6.34
C THR A 89 -16.94 9.66 6.79
N TRP A 90 -16.39 9.62 8.01
CA TRP A 90 -15.76 8.44 8.57
C TRP A 90 -16.33 8.13 9.95
N GLY A 91 -16.60 6.85 10.19
CA GLY A 91 -17.06 6.34 11.47
C GLY A 91 -15.99 6.37 12.56
N PRO A 92 -16.30 5.84 13.75
CA PRO A 92 -15.36 5.80 14.87
C PRO A 92 -14.13 4.96 14.57
N LEU A 93 -13.01 5.29 15.22
CA LEU A 93 -11.77 4.53 15.14
C LEU A 93 -11.92 3.18 15.82
N GLN A 94 -11.42 2.14 15.15
CA GLN A 94 -11.37 0.77 15.66
C GLN A 94 -9.91 0.27 15.59
N ALA A 95 -9.35 -0.23 16.66
CA ALA A 95 -8.08 -0.95 16.63
C ALA A 95 -8.35 -2.40 16.18
N VAL A 96 -7.82 -2.79 15.02
CA VAL A 96 -8.10 -4.09 14.38
C VAL A 96 -6.97 -5.10 14.55
N ALA A 97 -5.73 -4.65 14.77
CA ALA A 97 -4.63 -5.53 15.16
C ALA A 97 -3.80 -4.86 16.25
N ARG A 98 -3.56 -5.61 17.31
CA ARG A 98 -2.77 -5.21 18.48
C ARG A 98 -1.74 -6.28 18.82
N ASN A 99 -0.66 -5.87 19.48
CA ASN A 99 0.36 -6.77 20.02
C ASN A 99 0.72 -6.40 21.48
N GLY A 100 -0.29 -6.22 22.32
CA GLY A 100 -0.09 -5.66 23.65
C GLY A 100 0.41 -4.22 23.57
N ASN A 101 1.55 -3.93 24.20
CA ASN A 101 2.26 -2.63 24.08
C ASN A 101 3.41 -2.69 23.06
N ASP A 102 3.45 -3.74 22.25
CA ASP A 102 4.42 -3.94 21.18
C ASP A 102 3.88 -3.43 19.83
N LEU A 103 4.58 -3.74 18.75
CA LEU A 103 4.24 -3.30 17.40
C LEU A 103 3.33 -4.31 16.68
N ALA A 104 2.20 -3.82 16.16
CA ALA A 104 1.49 -4.37 15.01
C ALA A 104 1.43 -3.30 13.91
N GLY A 105 2.05 -3.54 12.76
CA GLY A 105 2.22 -2.50 11.74
C GLY A 105 2.29 -3.03 10.32
N ASN A 106 2.54 -2.14 9.35
CA ASN A 106 2.58 -2.41 7.92
C ASN A 106 1.30 -3.10 7.40
N PRO A 107 0.12 -2.48 7.52
CA PRO A 107 -1.13 -3.06 7.04
C PRO A 107 -1.11 -3.28 5.54
N ALA A 108 -1.44 -4.50 5.11
CA ALA A 108 -1.63 -4.89 3.72
C ALA A 108 -3.02 -5.55 3.55
N PRO A 109 -4.11 -4.76 3.53
CA PRO A 109 -5.45 -5.28 3.32
C PRO A 109 -5.67 -5.68 1.86
N VAL A 110 -6.51 -6.71 1.65
CA VAL A 110 -7.05 -7.09 0.34
C VAL A 110 -8.48 -7.56 0.49
N VAL A 111 -9.35 -7.17 -0.44
CA VAL A 111 -10.73 -7.64 -0.51
C VAL A 111 -10.82 -8.74 -1.56
N LEU A 112 -11.30 -9.90 -1.15
CA LEU A 112 -11.46 -11.05 -2.02
C LEU A 112 -12.77 -10.98 -2.81
N ASP A 113 -12.87 -11.77 -3.87
CA ASP A 113 -14.06 -11.96 -4.69
C ASP A 113 -15.29 -12.42 -3.88
N THR A 114 -15.06 -13.11 -2.76
CA THR A 114 -16.08 -13.54 -1.79
C THR A 114 -16.63 -12.42 -0.92
N GLY A 115 -15.99 -11.24 -0.92
CA GLY A 115 -16.25 -10.14 0.01
C GLY A 115 -15.46 -10.22 1.31
N ARG A 116 -14.75 -11.34 1.59
CA ARG A 116 -13.81 -11.44 2.73
C ARG A 116 -12.69 -10.43 2.56
N ILE A 117 -12.30 -9.79 3.67
CA ILE A 117 -11.13 -8.93 3.74
C ILE A 117 -10.03 -9.72 4.46
N LEU A 118 -8.87 -9.83 3.85
CA LEU A 118 -7.67 -10.29 4.54
C LEU A 118 -6.85 -9.06 4.94
N LEU A 119 -6.26 -9.10 6.14
CA LEU A 119 -5.29 -8.13 6.61
C LEU A 119 -4.00 -8.86 6.95
N VAL A 120 -3.02 -8.77 6.05
CA VAL A 120 -1.65 -9.26 6.30
C VAL A 120 -0.84 -8.12 6.92
N HIS A 121 -0.07 -8.42 7.96
CA HIS A 121 0.67 -7.39 8.70
C HIS A 121 1.88 -8.01 9.42
N VAL A 122 2.72 -7.17 9.99
CA VAL A 122 3.85 -7.62 10.80
C VAL A 122 3.66 -7.28 12.27
N ARG A 123 4.28 -8.10 13.15
CA ARG A 123 4.44 -7.83 14.57
C ARG A 123 5.90 -7.92 14.96
N ALA A 124 6.30 -7.12 15.95
CA ALA A 124 7.64 -7.13 16.52
C ALA A 124 7.59 -6.61 17.96
N ALA A 125 8.60 -6.89 18.76
CA ALA A 125 8.76 -6.26 20.06
C ALA A 125 8.94 -4.74 19.92
N ALA A 126 8.41 -3.96 20.87
CA ALA A 126 8.47 -2.50 20.86
C ALA A 126 9.91 -1.95 20.76
N GLY A 127 10.87 -2.63 21.39
CA GLY A 127 12.28 -2.25 21.34
C GLY A 127 13.06 -2.73 20.10
N ALA A 128 12.41 -3.45 19.18
CA ALA A 128 13.04 -3.97 17.96
C ALA A 128 13.16 -2.88 16.89
N THR A 129 14.08 -1.93 17.07
CA THR A 129 14.34 -0.87 16.09
C THR A 129 14.90 -1.43 14.79
N GLU A 130 14.69 -0.72 13.67
CA GLU A 130 15.23 -1.11 12.36
C GLU A 130 16.75 -1.33 12.43
N ASP A 131 17.51 -0.38 12.99
CA ASP A 131 18.97 -0.52 13.14
C ASP A 131 19.37 -1.76 13.92
N ALA A 132 18.68 -2.07 15.02
CA ALA A 132 18.96 -3.27 15.82
C ALA A 132 18.68 -4.57 15.07
N ILE A 133 17.57 -4.61 14.29
CA ILE A 133 17.22 -5.76 13.45
C ILE A 133 18.25 -5.93 12.33
N LEU A 134 18.57 -4.87 11.60
CA LEU A 134 19.54 -4.90 10.50
C LEU A 134 20.92 -5.37 10.95
N ARG A 135 21.36 -4.96 12.14
CA ARG A 135 22.64 -5.38 12.74
C ARG A 135 22.59 -6.78 13.37
N GLY A 136 21.41 -7.44 13.36
CA GLY A 136 21.25 -8.77 13.98
C GLY A 136 21.32 -8.76 15.51
N ARG A 137 20.97 -7.66 16.16
CA ARG A 137 20.96 -7.50 17.62
C ARG A 137 19.62 -7.90 18.25
N VAL A 138 18.62 -8.20 17.43
CA VAL A 138 17.27 -8.61 17.85
C VAL A 138 17.13 -10.13 17.65
N LYS A 139 16.62 -10.82 18.66
CA LYS A 139 16.33 -12.25 18.54
C LYS A 139 15.23 -12.47 17.48
N PRO A 140 15.23 -13.59 16.73
CA PRO A 140 14.21 -13.85 15.72
C PRO A 140 12.77 -13.78 16.25
N ALA A 141 12.53 -14.19 17.50
CA ALA A 141 11.20 -14.14 18.13
C ALA A 141 10.71 -12.71 18.37
N ASP A 142 11.61 -11.75 18.61
CA ASP A 142 11.31 -10.35 18.92
C ASP A 142 11.36 -9.47 17.65
N GLY A 143 11.90 -10.01 16.54
CA GLY A 143 11.97 -9.33 15.24
C GLY A 143 10.64 -9.32 14.50
N ARG A 144 10.68 -8.86 13.24
CA ARG A 144 9.49 -8.77 12.37
C ARG A 144 8.96 -10.15 12.01
N ARG A 145 7.74 -10.46 12.46
CA ARG A 145 6.99 -11.72 12.23
C ARG A 145 5.71 -11.41 11.47
N VAL A 146 5.26 -12.32 10.63
CA VAL A 146 4.15 -12.09 9.69
C VAL A 146 2.87 -12.75 10.20
N TRP A 147 1.78 -12.00 10.17
CA TRP A 147 0.48 -12.40 10.67
C TRP A 147 -0.62 -12.11 9.65
N VAL A 148 -1.70 -12.86 9.69
CA VAL A 148 -2.89 -12.65 8.90
C VAL A 148 -4.14 -12.79 9.76
N GLN A 149 -5.13 -11.94 9.50
CA GLN A 149 -6.48 -12.02 10.06
C GLN A 149 -7.48 -11.63 8.99
N HIS A 150 -8.76 -11.93 9.20
CA HIS A 150 -9.80 -11.63 8.22
C HIS A 150 -11.06 -11.05 8.86
N SER A 151 -11.86 -10.41 8.01
CA SER A 151 -13.22 -9.96 8.31
C SER A 151 -14.16 -10.43 7.21
N ASP A 152 -15.34 -10.94 7.60
CA ASP A 152 -16.40 -11.37 6.68
C ASP A 152 -17.63 -10.42 6.71
N ASP A 153 -17.54 -9.32 7.46
CA ASP A 153 -18.63 -8.38 7.72
C ASP A 153 -18.24 -6.91 7.41
N ALA A 154 -17.46 -6.71 6.35
CA ALA A 154 -17.00 -5.39 5.91
C ALA A 154 -16.21 -4.64 7.00
N GLY A 155 -15.38 -5.33 7.76
CA GLY A 155 -14.47 -4.76 8.75
C GLY A 155 -15.12 -4.41 10.09
N VAL A 156 -16.35 -4.90 10.38
CA VAL A 156 -17.00 -4.69 11.68
C VAL A 156 -16.34 -5.54 12.75
N THR A 157 -16.13 -6.84 12.45
CA THR A 157 -15.42 -7.76 13.34
C THR A 157 -14.26 -8.45 12.62
N TRP A 158 -13.28 -8.89 13.37
CA TRP A 158 -12.06 -9.52 12.88
C TRP A 158 -11.77 -10.84 13.58
N SER A 159 -11.28 -11.81 12.81
CA SER A 159 -10.81 -13.07 13.37
C SER A 159 -9.61 -12.87 14.30
N ALA A 160 -9.32 -13.87 15.13
CA ALA A 160 -8.03 -13.95 15.80
C ALA A 160 -6.89 -13.98 14.75
N PRO A 161 -5.78 -13.27 14.97
CA PRO A 161 -4.66 -13.27 14.05
C PRO A 161 -3.92 -14.62 14.09
N LYS A 162 -3.54 -15.12 12.89
CA LYS A 162 -2.78 -16.35 12.68
C LYS A 162 -1.37 -16.00 12.22
N GLU A 163 -0.37 -16.58 12.84
CA GLU A 163 1.01 -16.39 12.41
C GLU A 163 1.34 -17.25 11.18
N ILE A 164 1.97 -16.64 10.19
CA ILE A 164 2.39 -17.29 8.94
C ILE A 164 3.90 -17.16 8.68
N THR A 165 4.68 -16.63 9.62
CA THR A 165 6.13 -16.38 9.48
C THR A 165 6.89 -17.58 8.92
N GLY A 166 6.62 -18.79 9.43
CA GLY A 166 7.29 -20.01 8.97
C GLY A 166 7.01 -20.42 7.51
N GLN A 167 5.97 -19.85 6.90
CA GLN A 167 5.59 -20.10 5.51
C GLN A 167 6.23 -19.10 4.54
N VAL A 168 6.50 -17.84 5.01
CA VAL A 168 6.78 -16.71 4.13
C VAL A 168 8.06 -15.95 4.46
N LYS A 169 8.81 -16.33 5.50
CA LYS A 169 10.07 -15.69 5.86
C LYS A 169 11.20 -16.71 5.95
N LYS A 170 12.25 -16.53 5.16
CA LYS A 170 13.46 -17.40 5.25
C LYS A 170 14.22 -17.12 6.55
N ALA A 171 14.80 -18.14 7.16
CA ALA A 171 15.46 -18.06 8.47
C ALA A 171 16.62 -17.03 8.54
N GLY A 172 17.32 -16.80 7.43
CA GLY A 172 18.40 -15.80 7.36
C GLY A 172 17.95 -14.35 7.22
N TRP A 173 16.68 -14.09 6.90
CA TRP A 173 16.20 -12.72 6.69
C TRP A 173 16.08 -11.97 8.01
N ARG A 174 16.59 -10.74 8.04
CA ARG A 174 16.56 -9.88 9.22
C ARG A 174 15.31 -9.01 9.24
N TRP A 175 15.33 -7.87 8.51
CA TRP A 175 14.15 -7.05 8.35
C TRP A 175 13.08 -7.78 7.55
N TYR A 176 11.84 -7.41 7.77
CA TYR A 176 10.70 -7.85 6.97
C TYR A 176 9.56 -6.85 7.10
N ALA A 177 8.98 -6.46 5.98
CA ALA A 177 7.76 -5.68 5.95
C ALA A 177 6.86 -6.19 4.83
N THR A 178 5.57 -6.26 5.11
CA THR A 178 4.55 -6.33 4.07
C THR A 178 4.45 -4.96 3.40
N THR A 179 3.99 -4.92 2.15
CA THR A 179 3.74 -3.66 1.47
C THR A 179 3.06 -2.68 2.42
N PRO A 180 3.40 -1.41 2.50
CA PRO A 180 2.38 -0.49 2.95
C PRO A 180 1.45 -0.16 1.80
N GLY A 181 0.15 -0.08 2.10
CA GLY A 181 -0.90 0.02 1.10
C GLY A 181 -1.61 -1.32 0.85
N HIS A 182 -2.56 -1.36 -0.08
CA HIS A 182 -3.34 -2.54 -0.35
C HIS A 182 -2.55 -3.64 -1.08
N ALA A 183 -2.92 -4.89 -0.85
CA ALA A 183 -2.52 -6.05 -1.63
C ALA A 183 -3.57 -6.37 -2.72
N VAL A 184 -3.29 -7.29 -3.63
CA VAL A 184 -4.17 -7.56 -4.76
C VAL A 184 -4.64 -9.01 -4.79
N GLN A 185 -5.90 -9.24 -5.18
CA GLN A 185 -6.37 -10.53 -5.65
C GLN A 185 -6.42 -10.49 -7.18
N LEU A 186 -5.74 -11.44 -7.83
CA LEU A 186 -5.71 -11.57 -9.27
C LEU A 186 -7.00 -12.18 -9.81
N GLY A 187 -7.26 -12.00 -11.10
CA GLY A 187 -8.41 -12.63 -11.79
C GLY A 187 -8.43 -14.15 -11.70
N THR A 188 -7.31 -14.80 -11.40
CA THR A 188 -7.19 -16.24 -11.11
C THR A 188 -7.67 -16.62 -9.71
N GLY A 189 -7.99 -15.65 -8.85
CA GLY A 189 -8.30 -15.85 -7.43
C GLY A 189 -7.07 -15.82 -6.49
N ARG A 190 -5.84 -15.85 -7.03
CA ARG A 190 -4.61 -15.76 -6.23
C ARG A 190 -4.50 -14.41 -5.53
N VAL A 191 -4.13 -14.44 -4.26
CA VAL A 191 -3.72 -13.25 -3.50
C VAL A 191 -2.22 -13.02 -3.65
N VAL A 192 -1.82 -11.80 -3.94
CA VAL A 192 -0.43 -11.34 -4.02
C VAL A 192 -0.23 -10.20 -3.03
N VAL A 193 0.64 -10.40 -2.06
CA VAL A 193 1.05 -9.38 -1.09
C VAL A 193 2.52 -9.07 -1.31
N PRO A 194 2.87 -7.92 -1.90
CA PRO A 194 4.27 -7.52 -2.01
C PRO A 194 4.91 -7.31 -0.63
N GLY A 195 6.21 -7.45 -0.56
CA GLY A 195 6.97 -7.23 0.66
C GLY A 195 8.45 -7.03 0.38
N ASN A 196 9.16 -6.64 1.41
CA ASN A 196 10.62 -6.52 1.36
C ASN A 196 11.27 -7.16 2.58
N HIS A 197 12.53 -7.50 2.42
CA HIS A 197 13.36 -8.08 3.48
C HIS A 197 14.79 -7.59 3.35
N THR A 198 15.60 -7.87 4.38
CA THR A 198 17.05 -7.66 4.28
C THR A 198 17.79 -8.96 4.52
N LEU A 199 18.90 -9.11 3.79
CA LEU A 199 19.85 -10.21 3.96
C LEU A 199 20.81 -9.91 5.11
N PRO A 200 21.40 -10.94 5.75
CA PRO A 200 22.49 -10.74 6.69
C PRO A 200 23.72 -10.18 5.95
N PRO A 201 24.54 -9.34 6.61
CA PRO A 201 25.74 -8.80 6.00
C PRO A 201 26.82 -9.88 5.81
N THR A 202 27.72 -9.60 4.89
CA THR A 202 28.91 -10.41 4.62
C THR A 202 30.19 -9.62 4.91
N GLY A 203 31.27 -10.29 5.24
CA GLY A 203 32.55 -9.67 5.54
C GLY A 203 32.50 -8.73 6.74
N THR A 204 32.94 -7.48 6.55
CA THR A 204 32.99 -6.44 7.60
C THR A 204 31.77 -5.54 7.63
N ASP A 205 30.77 -5.79 6.81
CA ASP A 205 29.56 -4.96 6.73
C ASP A 205 28.70 -5.07 7.99
N THR A 206 27.91 -4.03 8.23
CA THR A 206 27.11 -3.92 9.46
C THR A 206 25.71 -4.48 9.31
N GLY A 207 25.22 -4.61 8.06
CA GLY A 207 23.85 -5.00 7.69
C GLY A 207 22.91 -3.83 7.45
N THR A 208 23.38 -2.58 7.67
CA THR A 208 22.58 -1.36 7.40
C THR A 208 22.81 -0.81 6.00
N GLU A 209 23.68 -1.44 5.22
CA GLU A 209 23.96 -1.08 3.84
C GLU A 209 22.80 -1.44 2.93
N ALA A 210 22.39 -0.50 2.07
CA ALA A 210 21.21 -0.63 1.22
C ALA A 210 21.28 -1.82 0.24
N LYS A 211 22.48 -2.29 -0.10
CA LYS A 211 22.68 -3.48 -0.96
C LYS A 211 22.08 -4.77 -0.38
N TYR A 212 21.77 -4.82 0.91
CA TYR A 212 21.11 -5.95 1.56
C TYR A 212 19.59 -5.88 1.48
N ASN A 213 19.01 -4.78 1.00
CA ASN A 213 17.58 -4.67 0.76
C ASN A 213 17.18 -5.51 -0.46
N SER A 214 16.09 -6.23 -0.32
CA SER A 214 15.60 -7.19 -1.32
C SER A 214 14.08 -7.23 -1.35
N GLY A 215 13.50 -7.49 -2.53
CA GLY A 215 12.07 -7.59 -2.73
C GLY A 215 11.57 -9.04 -2.73
N HIS A 216 10.32 -9.23 -2.35
CA HIS A 216 9.62 -10.51 -2.48
C HIS A 216 8.10 -10.27 -2.54
N CYS A 217 7.34 -11.33 -2.76
CA CYS A 217 5.91 -11.31 -2.48
C CYS A 217 5.45 -12.61 -1.79
N LEU A 218 4.30 -12.51 -1.13
CA LEU A 218 3.58 -13.62 -0.53
C LEU A 218 2.44 -13.99 -1.47
N LEU A 219 2.18 -15.29 -1.61
CA LEU A 219 1.11 -15.84 -2.43
C LEU A 219 0.19 -16.71 -1.59
N SER A 220 -1.11 -16.62 -1.86
CA SER A 220 -2.11 -17.57 -1.38
C SER A 220 -3.05 -17.93 -2.53
N ASP A 221 -3.23 -19.22 -2.78
CA ASP A 221 -4.12 -19.75 -3.82
C ASP A 221 -5.46 -20.28 -3.23
N ASP A 222 -5.63 -20.19 -1.91
CA ASP A 222 -6.75 -20.74 -1.15
C ASP A 222 -7.44 -19.70 -0.25
N ARG A 223 -7.48 -18.44 -0.70
CA ARG A 223 -8.15 -17.32 -0.02
C ARG A 223 -7.58 -17.01 1.39
N GLY A 224 -6.27 -17.17 1.56
CA GLY A 224 -5.57 -16.79 2.78
C GLY A 224 -5.40 -17.90 3.83
N GLU A 225 -5.79 -19.14 3.53
CA GLU A 225 -5.65 -20.26 4.46
C GLU A 225 -4.18 -20.73 4.56
N THR A 226 -3.49 -20.84 3.41
CA THR A 226 -2.07 -21.14 3.35
C THR A 226 -1.31 -20.14 2.51
N TRP A 227 -0.03 -20.00 2.81
CA TRP A 227 0.82 -18.98 2.20
C TRP A 227 2.16 -19.57 1.74
N SER A 228 2.71 -18.98 0.69
CA SER A 228 4.04 -19.32 0.18
C SER A 228 4.76 -18.06 -0.28
N LEU A 229 6.08 -18.15 -0.42
CA LEU A 229 6.85 -17.12 -1.11
C LEU A 229 6.61 -17.24 -2.61
N GLY A 230 6.38 -16.11 -3.25
CA GLY A 230 6.46 -15.94 -4.69
C GLY A 230 7.89 -15.60 -5.12
N TYR A 231 8.05 -14.61 -6.02
CA TYR A 231 9.38 -14.15 -6.40
C TYR A 231 10.18 -13.68 -5.18
N VAL A 232 11.48 -13.90 -5.26
CA VAL A 232 12.47 -13.33 -4.35
C VAL A 232 13.56 -12.71 -5.23
N ASP A 233 13.67 -11.38 -5.21
CA ASP A 233 14.72 -10.62 -5.90
C ASP A 233 15.75 -10.17 -4.88
N GLU A 234 16.83 -10.91 -4.76
CA GLU A 234 17.90 -10.64 -3.78
C GLU A 234 18.88 -9.56 -4.27
N ASN A 235 18.64 -8.98 -5.45
CA ASN A 235 19.39 -7.84 -5.98
C ASN A 235 20.92 -7.95 -5.79
N THR A 236 21.47 -9.10 -6.13
CA THR A 236 22.88 -9.44 -5.88
C THR A 236 23.88 -8.53 -6.59
N ASP A 237 23.45 -7.82 -7.63
CA ASP A 237 24.25 -6.82 -8.34
C ASP A 237 24.29 -5.43 -7.66
N GLY A 238 23.49 -5.24 -6.59
CA GLY A 238 23.41 -3.98 -5.85
C GLY A 238 22.86 -2.80 -6.67
N TYR A 239 22.22 -3.07 -7.82
CA TYR A 239 21.73 -2.03 -8.73
C TYR A 239 20.44 -1.38 -8.27
N VAL A 240 19.57 -2.13 -7.63
CA VAL A 240 18.31 -1.68 -7.02
C VAL A 240 18.32 -2.07 -5.54
N ASN A 241 17.90 -1.16 -4.69
CA ASN A 241 17.73 -1.40 -3.25
C ASN A 241 16.23 -1.57 -2.98
N ALA A 242 15.63 -2.70 -3.41
CA ALA A 242 14.20 -2.94 -3.33
C ALA A 242 13.71 -2.82 -1.87
N ASN A 243 12.65 -2.04 -1.68
CA ASN A 243 12.06 -1.77 -0.38
C ASN A 243 10.53 -1.86 -0.49
N GLU A 244 9.78 -0.91 0.01
CA GLU A 244 8.31 -0.86 -0.04
C GLU A 244 7.83 -1.00 -1.49
N THR A 245 7.07 -2.08 -1.74
CA THR A 245 6.66 -2.49 -3.08
C THR A 245 5.14 -2.53 -3.16
N THR A 246 4.57 -2.03 -4.23
CA THR A 246 3.15 -2.09 -4.56
C THR A 246 2.94 -2.91 -5.84
N ALA A 247 1.75 -3.47 -6.04
CA ALA A 247 1.45 -4.31 -7.19
C ALA A 247 0.07 -4.00 -7.80
N ALA A 248 -0.06 -4.26 -9.09
CA ALA A 248 -1.33 -4.23 -9.79
C ALA A 248 -1.38 -5.32 -10.87
N GLU A 249 -2.54 -5.96 -11.06
CA GLU A 249 -2.77 -6.85 -12.17
C GLU A 249 -3.15 -6.05 -13.42
N LEU A 250 -2.38 -6.18 -14.48
CA LEU A 250 -2.63 -5.54 -15.77
C LEU A 250 -3.77 -6.24 -16.54
N PRO A 251 -4.38 -5.61 -17.55
CA PRO A 251 -5.43 -6.20 -18.37
C PRO A 251 -5.04 -7.50 -19.07
N ASP A 252 -3.76 -7.67 -19.38
CA ASP A 252 -3.21 -8.87 -20.02
C ASP A 252 -2.89 -10.01 -19.03
N GLY A 253 -3.20 -9.84 -17.74
CA GLY A 253 -2.99 -10.82 -16.67
C GLY A 253 -1.59 -10.81 -16.07
N ARG A 254 -0.64 -10.01 -16.59
CA ARG A 254 0.64 -9.80 -15.93
C ARG A 254 0.45 -9.01 -14.63
N VAL A 255 1.32 -9.26 -13.67
CA VAL A 255 1.41 -8.44 -12.45
C VAL A 255 2.55 -7.45 -12.61
N TYR A 256 2.25 -6.17 -12.50
CA TYR A 256 3.24 -5.10 -12.44
C TYR A 256 3.59 -4.80 -10.99
N PHE A 257 4.86 -4.81 -10.66
CA PHE A 257 5.40 -4.43 -9.35
C PHE A 257 6.19 -3.14 -9.47
N ASN A 258 6.01 -2.24 -8.51
CA ASN A 258 6.79 -1.01 -8.43
C ASN A 258 7.30 -0.83 -6.99
N THR A 259 8.60 -0.66 -6.84
CA THR A 259 9.28 -0.63 -5.54
C THR A 259 9.94 0.71 -5.27
N ARG A 260 9.94 1.15 -4.01
CA ARG A 260 10.81 2.22 -3.52
C ARG A 260 12.26 1.78 -3.68
N ASN A 261 13.07 2.68 -4.21
CA ASN A 261 14.50 2.48 -4.42
C ASN A 261 15.26 3.72 -3.94
N ASP A 262 16.35 3.53 -3.22
CA ASP A 262 17.24 4.62 -2.79
C ASP A 262 18.48 4.61 -3.69
N THR A 263 18.40 5.28 -4.84
CA THR A 263 19.49 5.33 -5.81
C THR A 263 20.76 6.00 -5.27
N GLY A 264 20.61 6.95 -4.34
CA GLY A 264 21.73 7.63 -3.71
C GLY A 264 22.59 6.73 -2.82
N ARG A 265 22.06 5.58 -2.39
CA ARG A 265 22.74 4.60 -1.54
C ARG A 265 23.26 3.39 -2.31
N SER A 266 23.07 3.33 -3.63
CA SER A 266 23.60 2.25 -4.47
C SER A 266 25.13 2.28 -4.53
N ARG A 267 25.78 1.12 -4.45
CA ARG A 267 27.24 0.97 -4.58
C ARG A 267 27.57 -0.22 -5.50
N PRO A 268 28.46 -0.05 -6.49
CA PRO A 268 29.12 1.20 -6.86
C PRO A 268 28.11 2.24 -7.36
N PRO A 269 28.44 3.55 -7.31
CA PRO A 269 27.61 4.59 -7.88
C PRO A 269 27.34 4.24 -9.35
N ARG A 270 26.07 4.12 -9.71
CA ARG A 270 25.67 3.86 -11.09
C ARG A 270 24.95 5.08 -11.65
N PRO A 271 24.81 5.22 -12.99
CA PRO A 271 24.01 6.28 -13.55
C PRO A 271 22.64 6.26 -12.86
N GLN A 272 22.35 7.34 -12.14
CA GLN A 272 21.14 7.41 -11.33
C GLN A 272 19.93 7.56 -12.25
N SER A 273 18.90 6.77 -12.01
CA SER A 273 17.56 7.13 -12.46
C SER A 273 17.19 8.45 -11.80
N PRO A 274 16.56 9.40 -12.50
CA PRO A 274 16.12 10.66 -11.91
C PRO A 274 15.06 10.48 -10.83
N GLY A 275 14.50 9.26 -10.68
CA GLY A 275 13.52 8.90 -9.65
C GLY A 275 13.99 7.76 -8.75
N ASN A 276 13.39 7.69 -7.56
CA ASN A 276 13.69 6.66 -6.57
C ASN A 276 12.68 5.51 -6.65
N ARG A 277 12.34 5.08 -7.89
CA ARG A 277 11.46 3.95 -8.18
C ARG A 277 12.14 2.95 -9.09
N ALA A 278 11.81 1.69 -8.87
CA ALA A 278 12.18 0.60 -9.75
C ALA A 278 10.95 -0.28 -10.00
N ASP A 279 10.92 -0.99 -11.11
CA ASP A 279 9.80 -1.85 -11.48
C ASP A 279 10.21 -3.20 -12.03
N ALA A 280 9.26 -4.12 -12.02
CA ALA A 280 9.37 -5.45 -12.60
C ALA A 280 7.98 -5.98 -12.96
N HIS A 281 7.95 -7.01 -13.82
CA HIS A 281 6.73 -7.72 -14.20
C HIS A 281 6.83 -9.20 -13.86
N SER A 282 5.69 -9.80 -13.54
CA SER A 282 5.51 -11.25 -13.45
C SER A 282 4.47 -11.69 -14.47
N ALA A 283 4.74 -12.79 -15.17
CA ALA A 283 3.81 -13.40 -16.13
C ALA A 283 3.11 -14.66 -15.57
N ASP A 284 3.41 -15.04 -14.33
CA ASP A 284 2.94 -16.27 -13.68
C ASP A 284 2.25 -16.01 -12.33
N GLY A 285 1.68 -14.80 -12.20
CA GLY A 285 0.93 -14.40 -11.00
C GLY A 285 1.82 -14.21 -9.78
N GLY A 286 3.01 -13.67 -9.95
CA GLY A 286 3.93 -13.33 -8.86
C GLY A 286 4.85 -14.46 -8.43
N ARG A 287 4.84 -15.63 -9.08
CA ARG A 287 5.78 -16.71 -8.73
C ARG A 287 7.23 -16.36 -9.08
N THR A 288 7.43 -15.78 -10.26
CA THR A 288 8.73 -15.32 -10.72
C THR A 288 8.64 -13.94 -11.36
N LEU A 289 9.75 -13.22 -11.43
CA LEU A 289 9.86 -11.99 -12.21
C LEU A 289 10.36 -12.32 -13.62
N VAL A 290 9.79 -11.68 -14.65
CA VAL A 290 10.26 -11.78 -16.04
C VAL A 290 11.72 -11.29 -16.15
N LYS A 291 12.05 -10.22 -15.41
CA LYS A 291 13.38 -9.66 -15.20
C LYS A 291 13.48 -9.10 -13.79
N PRO A 292 14.67 -9.05 -13.18
CA PRO A 292 14.88 -8.37 -11.91
C PRO A 292 14.42 -6.91 -11.96
N PHE A 293 14.13 -6.32 -10.80
CA PHE A 293 13.81 -4.90 -10.71
C PHE A 293 14.85 -4.01 -11.40
N ARG A 294 14.39 -3.00 -12.12
CA ARG A 294 15.23 -1.98 -12.77
C ARG A 294 14.65 -0.59 -12.53
N PRO A 295 15.51 0.44 -12.45
CA PRO A 295 15.07 1.82 -12.25
C PRO A 295 14.03 2.25 -13.27
N GLN A 296 12.94 2.86 -12.79
CA GLN A 296 11.85 3.42 -13.60
C GLN A 296 12.06 4.93 -13.78
N ALA A 297 12.53 5.35 -14.94
CA ALA A 297 12.88 6.75 -15.21
C ALA A 297 11.65 7.69 -15.30
N GLY A 298 10.48 7.15 -15.66
CA GLY A 298 9.24 7.93 -15.79
C GLY A 298 8.59 8.33 -14.46
N LEU A 299 9.01 7.73 -13.33
CA LEU A 299 8.48 8.00 -12.00
C LEU A 299 9.53 8.74 -11.15
N VAL A 300 9.59 10.05 -11.31
CA VAL A 300 10.45 10.91 -10.47
C VAL A 300 9.74 11.17 -9.15
N THR A 301 10.35 10.69 -8.06
CA THR A 301 9.84 10.79 -6.68
C THR A 301 11.01 10.94 -5.71
N PRO A 302 10.79 11.46 -4.49
CA PRO A 302 11.77 11.30 -3.40
C PRO A 302 11.84 9.81 -2.97
N VAL A 303 12.71 9.49 -2.02
CA VAL A 303 12.76 8.15 -1.41
C VAL A 303 11.55 7.95 -0.49
N VAL A 304 10.49 7.37 -1.02
CA VAL A 304 9.18 7.24 -0.36
C VAL A 304 8.39 6.07 -0.93
N GLN A 305 7.42 5.55 -0.17
CA GLN A 305 6.43 4.59 -0.65
C GLN A 305 5.53 5.22 -1.74
N GLY A 306 4.87 4.42 -2.54
CA GLY A 306 3.84 4.83 -3.48
C GLY A 306 2.84 3.69 -3.72
N SER A 307 1.71 4.00 -4.31
CA SER A 307 0.63 3.03 -4.55
C SER A 307 0.30 2.91 -6.04
N LEU A 308 -0.10 1.71 -6.44
CA LEU A 308 -0.60 1.38 -7.78
C LEU A 308 -2.08 1.04 -7.73
N LEU A 309 -2.81 1.40 -8.77
CA LEU A 309 -4.20 0.97 -8.99
C LEU A 309 -4.45 0.79 -10.48
N GLN A 310 -4.86 -0.39 -10.92
CA GLN A 310 -5.31 -0.62 -12.29
C GLN A 310 -6.80 -0.32 -12.42
N LEU A 311 -7.17 0.65 -13.26
CA LEU A 311 -8.52 0.85 -13.73
C LEU A 311 -8.74 -0.03 -14.97
N ARG A 312 -9.94 -0.63 -15.11
CA ARG A 312 -10.31 -1.43 -16.28
C ARG A 312 -11.11 -0.62 -17.30
N ASP A 313 -11.78 0.41 -16.82
CA ASP A 313 -12.53 1.37 -17.63
C ASP A 313 -12.43 2.75 -16.98
N PRO A 314 -11.68 3.68 -17.61
CA PRO A 314 -10.74 3.48 -18.74
C PRO A 314 -9.59 2.56 -18.37
N ASP A 315 -8.95 1.92 -19.36
CA ASP A 315 -7.75 1.08 -19.13
C ASP A 315 -6.55 1.98 -18.83
N LEU A 316 -6.31 2.21 -17.54
CA LEU A 316 -5.22 3.05 -17.05
C LEU A 316 -4.61 2.45 -15.78
N LEU A 317 -3.30 2.32 -15.77
CA LEU A 317 -2.54 2.03 -14.56
C LEU A 317 -2.21 3.36 -13.88
N LEU A 318 -2.62 3.51 -12.62
CA LEU A 318 -2.39 4.69 -11.80
C LEU A 318 -1.23 4.45 -10.83
N TYR A 319 -0.46 5.50 -10.57
CA TYR A 319 0.55 5.55 -9.51
C TYR A 319 0.35 6.82 -8.69
N SER A 320 0.33 6.73 -7.36
CA SER A 320 0.34 7.89 -6.46
C SER A 320 1.62 7.97 -5.66
N GLY A 321 2.11 9.18 -5.47
CA GLY A 321 3.26 9.50 -4.64
C GLY A 321 3.69 10.96 -4.80
N PRO A 322 4.51 11.49 -3.88
CA PRO A 322 5.10 12.82 -3.99
C PRO A 322 5.86 13.00 -5.29
N ALA A 323 5.77 14.18 -5.89
CA ALA A 323 6.37 14.49 -7.19
C ALA A 323 7.64 15.34 -7.09
N ASP A 324 7.90 15.95 -5.94
CA ASP A 324 9.16 16.67 -5.72
C ASP A 324 10.31 15.65 -5.52
N PRO A 325 11.37 15.67 -6.33
CA PRO A 325 12.45 14.68 -6.21
C PRO A 325 13.31 14.85 -4.94
N ALA A 326 13.29 16.04 -4.33
CA ALA A 326 14.13 16.40 -3.19
C ALA A 326 13.36 16.37 -1.87
N ALA A 327 12.02 16.46 -1.90
CA ALA A 327 11.18 16.60 -0.72
C ALA A 327 9.92 15.71 -0.77
N ARG A 328 9.40 15.33 0.38
CA ARG A 328 8.10 14.69 0.52
C ARG A 328 6.99 15.74 0.41
N ALA A 329 6.69 16.15 -0.85
CA ALA A 329 5.71 17.18 -1.19
C ALA A 329 5.12 16.94 -2.59
N LEU A 330 4.08 17.67 -2.94
CA LEU A 330 3.42 17.61 -4.25
C LEU A 330 2.79 16.24 -4.52
N MET A 331 1.87 15.78 -3.67
CA MET A 331 1.15 14.52 -3.91
C MET A 331 0.50 14.52 -5.29
N THR A 332 0.91 13.58 -6.14
CA THR A 332 0.52 13.51 -7.54
C THR A 332 0.10 12.11 -7.94
N VAL A 333 -1.02 12.00 -8.64
CA VAL A 333 -1.41 10.78 -9.35
C VAL A 333 -0.88 10.87 -10.78
N ARG A 334 -0.13 9.85 -11.19
CA ARG A 334 0.39 9.66 -12.54
C ARG A 334 -0.32 8.50 -13.20
N VAL A 335 -0.40 8.51 -14.51
CA VAL A 335 -1.07 7.47 -15.29
C VAL A 335 -0.16 6.91 -16.37
N SER A 336 -0.36 5.64 -16.65
CA SER A 336 0.25 4.89 -17.73
C SER A 336 -0.86 4.17 -18.52
N ALA A 337 -0.82 4.27 -19.85
CA ALA A 337 -1.72 3.55 -20.75
C ALA A 337 -1.01 2.35 -21.45
N ASP A 338 0.23 2.06 -21.07
CA ASP A 338 1.09 1.05 -21.70
C ASP A 338 1.68 0.06 -20.68
N GLY A 339 0.94 -0.19 -19.58
CA GLY A 339 1.30 -1.18 -18.58
C GLY A 339 2.53 -0.83 -17.75
N GLY A 340 2.74 0.47 -17.48
CA GLY A 340 3.84 0.96 -16.64
C GLY A 340 5.11 1.32 -17.40
N THR A 341 5.12 1.25 -18.74
CA THR A 341 6.31 1.58 -19.54
C THR A 341 6.57 3.08 -19.53
N THR A 342 5.54 3.89 -19.80
CA THR A 342 5.61 5.36 -19.75
C THR A 342 4.59 5.92 -18.75
N TRP A 343 4.93 7.07 -18.16
CA TRP A 343 4.14 7.72 -17.13
C TRP A 343 4.00 9.22 -17.40
N ARG A 344 2.80 9.75 -17.19
CA ARG A 344 2.55 11.20 -17.20
C ARG A 344 1.83 11.64 -15.93
N PRO A 345 2.07 12.85 -15.41
CA PRO A 345 1.23 13.44 -14.39
C PRO A 345 -0.20 13.60 -14.92
N ALA A 346 -1.20 13.27 -14.12
CA ALA A 346 -2.61 13.46 -14.44
C ALA A 346 -3.30 14.37 -13.43
N TYR A 347 -3.00 14.21 -12.13
CA TYR A 347 -3.64 15.01 -11.09
C TYR A 347 -2.66 15.29 -9.96
N THR A 348 -2.34 16.57 -9.74
CA THR A 348 -1.59 17.03 -8.55
C THR A 348 -2.60 17.59 -7.54
N VAL A 349 -2.51 17.11 -6.29
CA VAL A 349 -3.44 17.52 -5.23
C VAL A 349 -3.23 18.97 -4.86
N ASP A 350 -2.02 19.30 -4.45
CA ASP A 350 -1.58 20.64 -4.04
C ASP A 350 -0.04 20.66 -3.88
N GLY A 351 0.51 21.77 -3.38
CA GLY A 351 1.93 21.94 -3.11
C GLY A 351 2.38 21.58 -1.69
N LEU A 352 1.47 21.05 -0.85
CA LEU A 352 1.75 20.81 0.56
C LEU A 352 2.71 19.61 0.77
N PRO A 353 3.31 19.51 1.97
CA PRO A 353 4.01 18.31 2.39
C PRO A 353 3.13 17.08 2.22
N ALA A 354 3.69 16.01 1.68
CA ALA A 354 2.98 14.74 1.49
C ALA A 354 3.95 13.57 1.49
N ALA A 355 3.54 12.41 2.01
CA ALA A 355 4.41 11.24 2.09
C ALA A 355 3.75 9.99 1.52
N TYR A 356 3.40 9.02 2.35
CA TYR A 356 2.81 7.76 1.92
C TYR A 356 1.38 7.94 1.42
N SER A 357 0.98 7.08 0.49
CA SER A 357 -0.36 7.14 -0.09
C SER A 357 -0.88 5.76 -0.48
N ASP A 358 -2.19 5.64 -0.59
CA ASP A 358 -2.83 4.47 -1.16
C ASP A 358 -4.04 4.87 -2.02
N LEU A 359 -4.22 4.16 -3.15
CA LEU A 359 -5.26 4.40 -4.14
C LEU A 359 -6.37 3.34 -4.02
N VAL A 360 -7.61 3.74 -4.27
CA VAL A 360 -8.74 2.82 -4.30
C VAL A 360 -9.77 3.22 -5.35
N ARG A 361 -10.40 2.26 -6.02
CA ARG A 361 -11.61 2.52 -6.82
C ARG A 361 -12.80 2.66 -5.89
N VAL A 362 -13.38 3.87 -5.80
CA VAL A 362 -14.56 4.14 -4.97
C VAL A 362 -15.83 3.66 -5.68
N ASP A 363 -15.98 4.09 -6.93
CA ASP A 363 -17.11 3.75 -7.81
C ASP A 363 -16.69 3.85 -9.29
N GLY A 364 -17.64 3.71 -10.22
CA GLY A 364 -17.38 3.80 -11.65
C GLY A 364 -16.74 5.12 -12.10
N ALA A 365 -17.00 6.21 -11.40
CA ALA A 365 -16.60 7.57 -11.78
C ALA A 365 -15.52 8.17 -10.87
N THR A 366 -15.14 7.51 -9.76
CA THR A 366 -14.31 8.10 -8.71
C THR A 366 -13.18 7.18 -8.26
N VAL A 367 -11.97 7.73 -8.22
CA VAL A 367 -10.80 7.16 -7.54
C VAL A 367 -10.65 7.88 -6.19
N GLY A 368 -10.37 7.14 -5.12
CA GLY A 368 -9.99 7.64 -3.81
C GLY A 368 -8.47 7.61 -3.64
N LEU A 369 -7.91 8.63 -3.05
CA LEU A 369 -6.52 8.75 -2.66
C LEU A 369 -6.47 9.01 -1.16
N LEU A 370 -5.98 8.06 -0.38
CA LEU A 370 -5.68 8.20 1.05
C LEU A 370 -4.19 8.51 1.18
N TYR A 371 -3.81 9.61 1.84
CA TYR A 371 -2.41 10.04 1.87
C TYR A 371 -2.06 10.84 3.12
N GLU A 372 -0.79 10.72 3.53
CA GLU A 372 -0.18 11.50 4.60
C GLU A 372 0.09 12.92 4.11
N THR A 373 -0.33 13.94 4.90
CA THR A 373 -0.13 15.37 4.58
C THR A 373 -0.23 16.25 5.82
N GLY A 374 0.01 17.54 5.66
CA GLY A 374 -0.18 18.58 6.65
C GLY A 374 0.35 19.93 6.16
N ASP A 375 0.10 20.98 6.92
CA ASP A 375 0.49 22.35 6.56
C ASP A 375 1.99 22.59 6.78
N PHE A 376 2.57 22.00 7.83
CA PHE A 376 3.97 22.17 8.22
C PHE A 376 4.81 20.91 8.05
N GLY A 377 4.17 19.73 7.99
CA GLY A 377 4.85 18.46 7.83
C GLY A 377 3.93 17.37 7.29
N PRO A 378 4.50 16.32 6.66
CA PRO A 378 3.68 15.31 5.97
C PRO A 378 2.99 14.32 6.92
N TYR A 379 3.07 14.49 8.25
CA TYR A 379 2.58 13.52 9.23
C TYR A 379 1.56 14.08 10.21
N GLU A 380 0.95 15.22 9.87
CA GLU A 380 -0.07 15.86 10.72
C GLU A 380 -1.43 15.18 10.57
N THR A 381 -1.71 14.70 9.36
CA THR A 381 -2.99 14.06 9.03
C THR A 381 -2.80 12.93 8.02
N ILE A 382 -3.76 12.00 8.00
CA ILE A 382 -4.03 11.16 6.84
C ILE A 382 -5.36 11.63 6.26
N THR A 383 -5.32 12.09 5.02
CA THR A 383 -6.43 12.74 4.32
C THR A 383 -6.91 11.88 3.16
N PHE A 384 -8.21 11.86 2.92
CA PHE A 384 -8.83 11.16 1.80
C PHE A 384 -9.35 12.16 0.77
N ARG A 385 -8.91 12.01 -0.48
CA ARG A 385 -9.30 12.84 -1.62
C ARG A 385 -10.08 12.02 -2.63
N ARG A 386 -11.24 12.51 -3.03
CA ARG A 386 -12.03 11.94 -4.14
C ARG A 386 -11.60 12.62 -5.43
N ILE A 387 -11.20 11.83 -6.42
CA ILE A 387 -10.70 12.31 -7.72
C ILE A 387 -11.64 11.76 -8.79
N PRO A 388 -12.31 12.60 -9.60
CA PRO A 388 -13.07 12.12 -10.75
C PRO A 388 -12.16 11.37 -11.74
N VAL A 389 -12.61 10.23 -12.25
CA VAL A 389 -11.86 9.47 -13.27
C VAL A 389 -11.57 10.32 -14.51
N THR A 390 -12.49 11.23 -14.86
CA THR A 390 -12.31 12.18 -15.97
C THR A 390 -11.17 13.20 -15.76
N ALA A 391 -10.69 13.38 -14.53
CA ALA A 391 -9.51 14.21 -14.25
C ALA A 391 -8.18 13.42 -14.44
N LEU A 392 -8.25 12.12 -14.70
CA LEU A 392 -7.09 11.24 -14.88
C LEU A 392 -6.86 10.84 -16.35
N THR A 393 -7.85 11.08 -17.22
CA THR A 393 -7.82 10.73 -18.66
C THR A 393 -7.19 11.82 -19.56
#